data_c930addc5efe2ec4dc71390f61fe6410
#
_entry.id   c930addc5efe2ec4dc71390f61fe6410
#
_cell.length_a   1.000
_cell.length_b   1.000
_cell.length_c   1.000
_cell.angle_alpha   90.00
_cell.angle_beta   90.00
_cell.angle_gamma   90.00
#
_symmetry.space_group_name_H-M   'P 1'
#
loop_
_entity.id
_entity.type
_entity.pdbx_description
1 polymer ?
#
loop_
_entity_poly.entity_id
_entity_poly.type
_entity_poly.pdbx_seq_one_letter_code
_entity_poly.pdbx_strand_id
1 'polypeptide(L)'
;MTRLTYTLLIVNLAAFALETQLGDTQLAALLLWPVGPHFRPWQLLTSAFLHANPLHLATNMFGLWMFGRPVERAVGSLRFAELYGAGLATAGVTQLVVASLLTDKVPTLGASGALFGVLAAFAILFPNRIIVLLFPPIPMKAWVFVLLYGLFELISGVGGLQPGIAHFAHLGGLFGGVLMAAYWRREYQELLV
;
A
#
# COMPACT_ATOMS: atom_id res chain seq x y z
N MET A 1 -8.84 -19.72 5.01
CA MET A 1 -8.10 -19.14 6.15
C MET A 1 -7.27 -17.98 5.63
N THR A 2 -7.20 -16.87 6.37
CA THR A 2 -6.45 -15.65 5.95
C THR A 2 -5.01 -15.67 6.48
N ARG A 3 -4.23 -16.68 6.02
CA ARG A 3 -2.87 -16.93 6.56
C ARG A 3 -1.90 -15.81 6.18
N LEU A 4 -1.94 -15.36 4.95
CA LEU A 4 -0.97 -14.36 4.46
C LEU A 4 -1.21 -12.98 5.10
N THR A 5 -2.47 -12.55 5.26
CA THR A 5 -2.77 -11.31 5.98
C THR A 5 -2.17 -11.32 7.39
N TYR A 6 -2.38 -12.41 8.15
CA TYR A 6 -1.78 -12.51 9.49
C TYR A 6 -0.26 -12.61 9.46
N THR A 7 0.32 -13.31 8.49
CA THR A 7 1.79 -13.35 8.31
C THR A 7 2.34 -11.96 8.07
N LEU A 8 1.72 -11.18 7.18
CA LEU A 8 2.14 -9.80 6.90
C LEU A 8 2.02 -8.89 8.13
N LEU A 9 0.94 -9.04 8.92
CA LEU A 9 0.79 -8.32 10.18
C LEU A 9 1.94 -8.63 11.16
N ILE A 10 2.24 -9.92 11.36
CA ILE A 10 3.31 -10.36 12.26
C ILE A 10 4.68 -9.87 11.77
N VAL A 11 4.94 -10.00 10.46
CA VAL A 11 6.22 -9.56 9.88
C VAL A 11 6.43 -8.05 10.03
N ASN A 12 5.40 -7.23 9.81
CA ASN A 12 5.50 -5.78 10.00
C ASN A 12 5.70 -5.40 11.48
N LEU A 13 5.00 -6.06 12.40
CA LEU A 13 5.21 -5.86 13.85
C LEU A 13 6.63 -6.24 14.28
N ALA A 14 7.14 -7.38 13.78
CA ALA A 14 8.50 -7.82 14.06
C ALA A 14 9.54 -6.89 13.44
N ALA A 15 9.34 -6.45 12.20
CA ALA A 15 10.20 -5.47 11.53
C ALA A 15 10.28 -4.16 12.32
N PHE A 16 9.12 -3.64 12.78
CA PHE A 16 9.08 -2.44 13.60
C PHE A 16 9.82 -2.58 14.93
N ALA A 17 9.70 -3.73 15.59
CA ALA A 17 10.46 -4.00 16.81
C ALA A 17 11.97 -4.08 16.54
N LEU A 18 12.37 -4.63 15.39
CA LEU A 18 13.79 -4.70 15.00
C LEU A 18 14.34 -3.33 14.59
N GLU A 19 13.57 -2.51 13.86
CA GLU A 19 14.04 -1.18 13.44
C GLU A 19 14.38 -0.27 14.62
N THR A 20 13.73 -0.45 15.79
CA THR A 20 14.07 0.29 17.01
C THR A 20 15.46 -0.05 17.58
N GLN A 21 16.08 -1.14 17.10
CA GLN A 21 17.42 -1.58 17.50
C GLN A 21 18.49 -1.18 16.47
N LEU A 22 18.07 -0.65 15.30
CA LEU A 22 19.00 -0.25 14.24
C LEU A 22 19.49 1.17 14.45
N GLY A 23 20.76 1.40 14.12
CA GLY A 23 21.30 2.76 14.03
C GLY A 23 20.87 3.44 12.72
N ASP A 24 21.00 4.77 12.68
CA ASP A 24 20.57 5.61 11.54
C ASP A 24 21.13 5.14 10.20
N THR A 25 22.39 4.73 10.14
CA THR A 25 23.04 4.24 8.90
C THR A 25 22.40 2.95 8.39
N GLN A 26 22.08 2.03 9.29
CA GLN A 26 21.45 0.75 8.96
C GLN A 26 20.00 0.98 8.49
N LEU A 27 19.27 1.83 9.20
CA LEU A 27 17.91 2.19 8.85
C LEU A 27 17.86 2.90 7.48
N ALA A 28 18.77 3.86 7.24
CA ALA A 28 18.90 4.57 5.96
C ALA A 28 19.16 3.61 4.78
N ALA A 29 19.87 2.49 4.98
CA ALA A 29 20.11 1.50 3.95
C ALA A 29 18.88 0.71 3.53
N LEU A 30 17.81 0.70 4.35
CA LEU A 30 16.57 -0.02 4.13
C LEU A 30 15.43 0.84 3.59
N LEU A 31 15.51 2.18 3.74
CA LEU A 31 14.54 3.16 3.22
C LEU A 31 14.59 3.20 1.69
N LEU A 32 13.47 3.49 1.04
CA LEU A 32 13.41 3.69 -0.42
C LEU A 32 13.89 5.11 -0.75
N TRP A 33 15.13 5.22 -1.16
CA TRP A 33 15.72 6.46 -1.64
C TRP A 33 15.33 6.72 -3.10
N PRO A 34 15.18 7.99 -3.50
CA PRO A 34 15.11 8.37 -4.91
C PRO A 34 16.32 7.85 -5.69
N VAL A 35 16.15 7.65 -7.00
CA VAL A 35 17.24 7.17 -7.87
C VAL A 35 18.46 8.07 -7.75
N GLY A 36 19.60 7.49 -7.34
CA GLY A 36 20.83 8.22 -7.09
C GLY A 36 21.82 7.44 -6.22
N PRO A 37 22.76 8.12 -5.56
CA PRO A 37 23.87 7.47 -4.84
C PRO A 37 23.42 6.54 -3.69
N HIS A 38 22.27 6.82 -3.08
CA HIS A 38 21.74 6.07 -1.94
C HIS A 38 20.73 5.00 -2.33
N PHE A 39 20.22 4.99 -3.59
CA PHE A 39 19.28 3.98 -4.05
C PHE A 39 19.93 2.60 -4.18
N ARG A 40 19.22 1.59 -3.71
CA ARG A 40 19.54 0.18 -3.88
C ARG A 40 18.25 -0.61 -4.22
N PRO A 41 18.29 -1.60 -5.14
CA PRO A 41 17.08 -2.31 -5.59
C PRO A 41 16.29 -2.99 -4.47
N TRP A 42 16.96 -3.51 -3.43
CA TRP A 42 16.28 -4.14 -2.30
C TRP A 42 15.38 -3.19 -1.51
N GLN A 43 15.62 -1.87 -1.59
CA GLN A 43 14.82 -0.86 -0.91
C GLN A 43 13.36 -0.83 -1.40
N LEU A 44 13.09 -1.28 -2.62
CA LEU A 44 11.73 -1.49 -3.12
C LEU A 44 10.94 -2.48 -2.25
N LEU A 45 11.62 -3.44 -1.63
CA LEU A 45 11.00 -4.42 -0.75
C LEU A 45 11.15 -4.03 0.73
N THR A 46 12.35 -3.69 1.17
CA THR A 46 12.64 -3.47 2.59
C THR A 46 11.87 -2.30 3.17
N SER A 47 11.76 -1.20 2.43
CA SER A 47 11.04 0.00 2.87
C SER A 47 9.57 -0.26 3.20
N ALA A 48 8.95 -1.25 2.57
CA ALA A 48 7.55 -1.60 2.79
C ALA A 48 7.26 -2.22 4.18
N PHE A 49 8.28 -2.60 4.92
CA PHE A 49 8.15 -3.15 6.26
C PHE A 49 8.56 -2.17 7.35
N LEU A 50 9.08 -0.99 6.99
CA LEU A 50 9.48 0.04 7.93
C LEU A 50 8.34 1.02 8.21
N HIS A 51 8.32 1.61 9.40
CA HIS A 51 7.28 2.55 9.79
C HIS A 51 7.85 3.72 10.60
N ALA A 52 7.53 4.95 10.20
CA ALA A 52 8.06 6.16 10.80
C ALA A 52 7.76 6.32 12.30
N ASN A 53 6.66 5.73 12.77
CA ASN A 53 6.23 5.84 14.17
C ASN A 53 5.13 4.78 14.48
N PRO A 54 4.79 4.58 15.77
CA PRO A 54 3.76 3.60 16.17
C PRO A 54 2.37 3.86 15.58
N LEU A 55 1.98 5.11 15.36
CA LEU A 55 0.69 5.44 14.76
C LEU A 55 0.66 5.06 13.28
N HIS A 56 1.74 5.30 12.55
CA HIS A 56 1.90 4.87 11.16
C HIS A 56 1.81 3.34 11.03
N LEU A 57 2.49 2.59 11.89
CA LEU A 57 2.36 1.14 11.96
C LEU A 57 0.90 0.73 12.26
N ALA A 58 0.31 1.28 13.31
CA ALA A 58 -1.03 0.90 13.75
C ALA A 58 -2.09 1.13 12.65
N THR A 59 -2.03 2.26 11.94
CA THR A 59 -2.95 2.57 10.84
C THR A 59 -2.78 1.62 9.65
N ASN A 60 -1.53 1.29 9.29
CA ASN A 60 -1.26 0.29 8.24
C ASN A 60 -1.76 -1.10 8.64
N MET A 61 -1.46 -1.54 9.85
CA MET A 61 -1.89 -2.88 10.34
C MET A 61 -3.41 -2.96 10.47
N PHE A 62 -4.06 -1.91 10.93
CA PHE A 62 -5.51 -1.84 10.99
C PHE A 62 -6.14 -1.93 9.58
N GLY A 63 -5.62 -1.16 8.62
CA GLY A 63 -6.09 -1.21 7.23
C GLY A 63 -5.87 -2.59 6.60
N LEU A 64 -4.69 -3.19 6.79
CA LEU A 64 -4.38 -4.51 6.29
C LEU A 64 -5.27 -5.59 6.92
N TRP A 65 -5.54 -5.51 8.22
CA TRP A 65 -6.45 -6.41 8.89
C TRP A 65 -7.90 -6.25 8.41
N MET A 66 -8.36 -5.01 8.23
CA MET A 66 -9.74 -4.70 7.85
C MET A 66 -10.04 -5.05 6.38
N PHE A 67 -9.14 -4.71 5.46
CA PHE A 67 -9.34 -4.88 4.02
C PHE A 67 -8.67 -6.15 3.46
N GLY A 68 -7.49 -6.51 3.97
CA GLY A 68 -6.74 -7.66 3.50
C GLY A 68 -7.47 -8.98 3.75
N ARG A 69 -8.03 -9.17 4.93
CA ARG A 69 -8.75 -10.43 5.27
C ARG A 69 -9.93 -10.75 4.35
N PRO A 70 -10.86 -9.81 4.07
CA PRO A 70 -11.94 -10.08 3.11
C PRO A 70 -11.43 -10.38 1.71
N VAL A 71 -10.43 -9.62 1.23
CA VAL A 71 -9.84 -9.83 -0.10
C VAL A 71 -9.17 -11.20 -0.17
N GLU A 72 -8.29 -11.55 0.79
CA GLU A 72 -7.63 -12.85 0.81
C GLU A 72 -8.63 -14.01 0.88
N ARG A 73 -9.75 -13.87 1.61
CA ARG A 73 -10.82 -14.90 1.64
C ARG A 73 -11.48 -15.08 0.29
N ALA A 74 -11.65 -14.00 -0.46
CA ALA A 74 -12.32 -14.03 -1.76
C ALA A 74 -11.42 -14.63 -2.85
N VAL A 75 -10.13 -14.28 -2.88
CA VAL A 75 -9.23 -14.63 -3.99
C VAL A 75 -8.24 -15.75 -3.65
N GLY A 76 -8.10 -16.10 -2.37
CA GLY A 76 -7.10 -17.05 -1.87
C GLY A 76 -5.75 -16.39 -1.62
N SER A 77 -4.88 -17.07 -0.82
CA SER A 77 -3.61 -16.49 -0.36
C SER A 77 -2.62 -16.25 -1.50
N LEU A 78 -2.59 -17.08 -2.54
CA LEU A 78 -1.67 -16.91 -3.67
C LEU A 78 -1.99 -15.62 -4.45
N ARG A 79 -3.23 -15.45 -4.88
CA ARG A 79 -3.67 -14.23 -5.57
C ARG A 79 -3.57 -12.99 -4.70
N PHE A 80 -3.80 -13.15 -3.39
CA PHE A 80 -3.57 -12.05 -2.46
C PHE A 80 -2.08 -11.65 -2.37
N ALA A 81 -1.15 -12.63 -2.45
CA ALA A 81 0.29 -12.35 -2.53
C ALA A 81 0.65 -11.60 -3.82
N GLU A 82 0.10 -12.03 -4.96
CA GLU A 82 0.28 -11.35 -6.26
C GLU A 82 -0.23 -9.91 -6.21
N LEU A 83 -1.43 -9.69 -5.65
CA LEU A 83 -2.02 -8.37 -5.46
C LEU A 83 -1.14 -7.47 -4.58
N TYR A 84 -0.72 -7.98 -3.42
CA TYR A 84 0.11 -7.23 -2.48
C TYR A 84 1.45 -6.88 -3.10
N GLY A 85 2.08 -7.84 -3.79
CA GLY A 85 3.32 -7.64 -4.53
C GLY A 85 3.19 -6.65 -5.70
N ALA A 86 2.10 -6.73 -6.47
CA ALA A 86 1.83 -5.78 -7.55
C ALA A 86 1.63 -4.36 -7.02
N GLY A 87 0.82 -4.20 -5.95
CA GLY A 87 0.64 -2.92 -5.28
C GLY A 87 1.96 -2.34 -4.75
N LEU A 88 2.78 -3.17 -4.13
CA LEU A 88 4.11 -2.80 -3.66
C LEU A 88 5.02 -2.34 -4.80
N ALA A 89 5.12 -3.12 -5.86
CA ALA A 89 5.99 -2.84 -7.00
C ALA A 89 5.56 -1.53 -7.72
N THR A 90 4.27 -1.39 -8.01
CA THR A 90 3.75 -0.18 -8.68
C THR A 90 3.87 1.06 -7.79
N ALA A 91 3.66 0.94 -6.49
CA ALA A 91 3.89 2.03 -5.53
C ALA A 91 5.35 2.49 -5.54
N GLY A 92 6.29 1.56 -5.42
CA GLY A 92 7.72 1.86 -5.41
C GLY A 92 8.19 2.47 -6.73
N VAL A 93 7.78 1.90 -7.88
CA VAL A 93 8.12 2.44 -9.21
C VAL A 93 7.55 3.85 -9.40
N THR A 94 6.27 4.06 -9.06
CA THR A 94 5.63 5.38 -9.18
C THR A 94 6.35 6.41 -8.30
N GLN A 95 6.70 6.05 -7.06
CA GLN A 95 7.45 6.93 -6.16
C GLN A 95 8.82 7.30 -6.75
N LEU A 96 9.58 6.34 -7.27
CA LEU A 96 10.87 6.60 -7.88
C LEU A 96 10.79 7.52 -9.10
N VAL A 97 9.78 7.29 -9.97
CA VAL A 97 9.55 8.14 -11.16
C VAL A 97 9.22 9.55 -10.74
N VAL A 98 8.26 9.72 -9.84
CA VAL A 98 7.82 11.06 -9.39
C VAL A 98 8.93 11.77 -8.63
N ALA A 99 9.63 11.10 -7.73
CA ALA A 99 10.77 11.68 -7.00
C ALA A 99 11.87 12.15 -7.97
N SER A 100 12.12 11.41 -9.05
CA SER A 100 13.07 11.82 -10.09
C SER A 100 12.61 13.05 -10.87
N LEU A 101 11.31 13.16 -11.18
CA LEU A 101 10.72 14.29 -11.90
C LEU A 101 10.66 15.57 -11.06
N LEU A 102 10.36 15.42 -9.76
CA LEU A 102 10.24 16.54 -8.81
C LEU A 102 11.56 16.88 -8.12
N THR A 103 12.64 16.17 -8.45
CA THR A 103 13.97 16.32 -7.79
C THR A 103 13.92 16.16 -6.27
N ASP A 104 12.96 15.34 -5.80
CA ASP A 104 12.83 15.03 -4.37
C ASP A 104 14.02 14.20 -3.89
N LYS A 105 14.49 14.50 -2.68
CA LYS A 105 15.64 13.82 -2.06
C LYS A 105 15.25 13.07 -0.78
N VAL A 106 13.96 13.07 -0.43
CA VAL A 106 13.49 12.45 0.81
C VAL A 106 13.17 10.97 0.56
N PRO A 107 13.72 10.05 1.37
CA PRO A 107 13.39 8.64 1.27
C PRO A 107 11.98 8.38 1.78
N THR A 108 11.38 7.29 1.29
CA THR A 108 10.04 6.87 1.68
C THR A 108 10.05 5.47 2.32
N LEU A 109 9.00 5.18 3.09
CA LEU A 109 8.81 3.92 3.80
C LEU A 109 7.33 3.66 4.06
N GLY A 110 6.99 2.41 4.35
CA GLY A 110 5.64 2.01 4.79
C GLY A 110 4.96 0.97 3.93
N ALA A 111 4.15 0.14 4.56
CA ALA A 111 3.32 -0.87 3.89
C ALA A 111 2.16 -0.26 3.09
N SER A 112 1.91 1.04 3.22
CA SER A 112 0.73 1.72 2.69
C SER A 112 0.59 1.62 1.19
N GLY A 113 1.69 1.67 0.42
CA GLY A 113 1.64 1.49 -1.03
C GLY A 113 0.97 0.18 -1.45
N ALA A 114 1.40 -0.96 -0.88
CA ALA A 114 0.75 -2.25 -1.11
C ALA A 114 -0.68 -2.28 -0.56
N LEU A 115 -0.93 -1.66 0.60
CA LEU A 115 -2.25 -1.57 1.21
C LEU A 115 -3.25 -0.81 0.31
N PHE A 116 -2.82 0.25 -0.38
CA PHE A 116 -3.67 0.94 -1.35
C PHE A 116 -4.05 0.04 -2.53
N GLY A 117 -3.16 -0.87 -2.96
CA GLY A 117 -3.51 -1.93 -3.91
C GLY A 117 -4.60 -2.86 -3.39
N VAL A 118 -4.50 -3.26 -2.12
CA VAL A 118 -5.54 -4.06 -1.46
C VAL A 118 -6.86 -3.30 -1.35
N LEU A 119 -6.83 -1.99 -1.06
CA LEU A 119 -8.02 -1.12 -1.03
C LEU A 119 -8.72 -1.06 -2.39
N ALA A 120 -7.97 -0.91 -3.48
CA ALA A 120 -8.50 -0.92 -4.83
C ALA A 120 -9.22 -2.24 -5.15
N ALA A 121 -8.56 -3.37 -4.87
CA ALA A 121 -9.16 -4.70 -5.06
C ALA A 121 -10.41 -4.90 -4.17
N PHE A 122 -10.38 -4.42 -2.92
CA PHE A 122 -11.54 -4.47 -2.03
C PHE A 122 -12.73 -3.71 -2.62
N ALA A 123 -12.52 -2.51 -3.15
CA ALA A 123 -13.58 -1.71 -3.76
C ALA A 123 -14.18 -2.35 -5.02
N ILE A 124 -13.35 -3.06 -5.79
CA ILE A 124 -13.79 -3.78 -7.01
C ILE A 124 -14.56 -5.06 -6.65
N LEU A 125 -14.07 -5.83 -5.66
CA LEU A 125 -14.68 -7.09 -5.26
C LEU A 125 -15.94 -6.88 -4.40
N PHE A 126 -15.98 -5.82 -3.60
CA PHE A 126 -17.07 -5.54 -2.65
C PHE A 126 -17.60 -4.10 -2.78
N PRO A 127 -18.00 -3.64 -3.97
CA PRO A 127 -18.28 -2.21 -4.24
C PRO A 127 -19.37 -1.61 -3.35
N ASN A 128 -20.37 -2.39 -3.02
CA ASN A 128 -21.53 -1.93 -2.22
C ASN A 128 -21.37 -2.17 -0.71
N ARG A 129 -20.22 -2.70 -0.27
CA ARG A 129 -19.98 -2.88 1.16
C ARG A 129 -19.84 -1.52 1.83
N ILE A 130 -20.54 -1.35 2.95
CA ILE A 130 -20.49 -0.09 3.70
C ILE A 130 -19.22 -0.06 4.56
N ILE A 131 -18.46 1.01 4.41
CA ILE A 131 -17.33 1.39 5.25
C ILE A 131 -17.81 2.57 6.08
N VAL A 132 -17.56 2.56 7.38
CA VAL A 132 -17.83 3.69 8.26
C VAL A 132 -16.51 4.32 8.63
N LEU A 133 -16.34 5.60 8.32
CA LEU A 133 -15.19 6.37 8.80
C LEU A 133 -15.22 6.44 10.32
N LEU A 134 -14.07 6.54 10.95
CA LEU A 134 -13.99 6.64 12.40
C LEU A 134 -14.41 8.04 12.90
N PHE A 135 -13.96 9.08 12.21
CA PHE A 135 -14.23 10.48 12.55
C PHE A 135 -14.29 11.36 11.29
N PRO A 136 -15.43 12.03 11.06
CA PRO A 136 -16.75 11.73 11.62
C PRO A 136 -17.26 10.37 11.16
N PRO A 137 -18.19 9.71 11.88
CA PRO A 137 -18.69 8.38 11.51
C PRO A 137 -19.64 8.47 10.31
N ILE A 138 -19.06 8.58 9.11
CA ILE A 138 -19.81 8.69 7.85
C ILE A 138 -19.82 7.32 7.18
N PRO A 139 -21.02 6.69 7.02
CA PRO A 139 -21.13 5.46 6.23
C PRO A 139 -21.09 5.77 4.74
N MET A 140 -20.26 5.02 3.99
CA MET A 140 -20.20 5.12 2.54
C MET A 140 -19.90 3.80 1.88
N LYS A 141 -20.24 3.65 0.60
CA LYS A 141 -19.89 2.45 -0.17
C LYS A 141 -18.39 2.38 -0.39
N ALA A 142 -17.84 1.16 -0.43
CA ALA A 142 -16.39 0.93 -0.58
C ALA A 142 -15.80 1.62 -1.82
N TRP A 143 -16.48 1.57 -2.97
CA TRP A 143 -16.00 2.25 -4.17
C TRP A 143 -15.95 3.77 -4.02
N VAL A 144 -16.94 4.37 -3.29
CA VAL A 144 -16.95 5.82 -3.01
C VAL A 144 -15.78 6.19 -2.11
N PHE A 145 -15.57 5.41 -1.03
CA PHE A 145 -14.45 5.62 -0.12
C PHE A 145 -13.11 5.60 -0.85
N VAL A 146 -12.86 4.58 -1.67
CA VAL A 146 -11.57 4.43 -2.37
C VAL A 146 -11.39 5.52 -3.43
N LEU A 147 -12.46 5.90 -4.14
CA LEU A 147 -12.41 7.00 -5.10
C LEU A 147 -12.08 8.34 -4.42
N LEU A 148 -12.78 8.68 -3.34
CA LEU A 148 -12.53 9.92 -2.61
C LEU A 148 -11.15 9.94 -1.96
N TYR A 149 -10.69 8.80 -1.44
CA TYR A 149 -9.36 8.69 -0.85
C TYR A 149 -8.27 8.81 -1.92
N GLY A 150 -8.42 8.16 -3.06
CA GLY A 150 -7.50 8.34 -4.19
C GLY A 150 -7.46 9.78 -4.71
N LEU A 151 -8.61 10.46 -4.79
CA LEU A 151 -8.68 11.88 -5.17
C LEU A 151 -7.98 12.77 -4.12
N PHE A 152 -8.17 12.49 -2.83
CA PHE A 152 -7.47 13.18 -1.75
C PHE A 152 -5.94 12.98 -1.85
N GLU A 153 -5.46 11.77 -2.12
CA GLU A 153 -4.03 11.50 -2.36
C GLU A 153 -3.49 12.28 -3.55
N LEU A 154 -4.27 12.36 -4.65
CA LEU A 154 -3.87 13.13 -5.84
C LEU A 154 -3.75 14.62 -5.54
N ILE A 155 -4.79 15.21 -4.91
CA ILE A 155 -4.81 16.63 -4.56
C ILE A 155 -3.67 16.94 -3.58
N SER A 156 -3.46 16.09 -2.58
CA SER A 156 -2.40 16.26 -1.59
C SER A 156 -1.01 16.18 -2.21
N GLY A 157 -0.79 15.20 -3.09
CA GLY A 157 0.49 15.03 -3.78
C GLY A 157 0.82 16.19 -4.72
N VAL A 158 -0.15 16.64 -5.53
CA VAL A 158 0.04 17.78 -6.43
C VAL A 158 0.12 19.11 -5.67
N GLY A 159 -0.67 19.28 -4.63
CA GLY A 159 -0.70 20.49 -3.80
C GLY A 159 0.41 20.59 -2.76
N GLY A 160 1.26 19.56 -2.62
CA GLY A 160 2.30 19.53 -1.58
C GLY A 160 1.74 19.52 -0.16
N LEU A 161 0.52 19.04 0.01
CA LEU A 161 -0.11 18.93 1.33
C LEU A 161 0.47 17.74 2.10
N GLN A 162 0.52 17.84 3.43
CA GLN A 162 1.03 16.77 4.31
C GLN A 162 2.45 16.30 3.94
N PRO A 163 3.48 17.15 4.07
CA PRO A 163 4.87 16.80 3.80
C PRO A 163 5.28 15.52 4.57
N GLY A 164 6.02 14.65 3.91
CA GLY A 164 6.46 13.37 4.48
C GLY A 164 5.53 12.19 4.22
N ILE A 165 4.38 12.41 3.56
CA ILE A 165 3.52 11.32 3.05
C ILE A 165 3.80 11.10 1.56
N ALA A 166 4.04 9.83 1.19
CA ALA A 166 4.33 9.44 -0.19
C ALA A 166 3.02 9.25 -1.00
N HIS A 167 2.29 10.34 -1.23
CA HIS A 167 0.98 10.33 -1.92
C HIS A 167 1.02 9.60 -3.27
N PHE A 168 2.07 9.83 -4.05
CA PHE A 168 2.20 9.18 -5.36
C PHE A 168 2.49 7.68 -5.25
N ALA A 169 3.16 7.22 -4.19
CA ALA A 169 3.27 5.78 -3.92
C ALA A 169 1.90 5.16 -3.64
N HIS A 170 1.03 5.84 -2.89
CA HIS A 170 -0.35 5.39 -2.65
C HIS A 170 -1.15 5.27 -3.95
N LEU A 171 -1.07 6.27 -4.83
CA LEU A 171 -1.71 6.25 -6.15
C LEU A 171 -1.16 5.13 -7.04
N GLY A 172 0.16 4.92 -7.02
CA GLY A 172 0.80 3.80 -7.71
C GLY A 172 0.30 2.44 -7.21
N GLY A 173 0.13 2.32 -5.90
CA GLY A 173 -0.43 1.11 -5.29
C GLY A 173 -1.88 0.87 -5.70
N LEU A 174 -2.74 1.91 -5.66
CA LEU A 174 -4.12 1.85 -6.18
C LEU A 174 -4.15 1.35 -7.63
N PHE A 175 -3.30 1.92 -8.48
CA PHE A 175 -3.20 1.52 -9.89
C PHE A 175 -2.85 0.04 -10.03
N GLY A 176 -1.83 -0.45 -9.32
CA GLY A 176 -1.44 -1.86 -9.33
C GLY A 176 -2.57 -2.78 -8.88
N GLY A 177 -3.33 -2.38 -7.86
CA GLY A 177 -4.51 -3.12 -7.39
C GLY A 177 -5.63 -3.18 -8.41
N VAL A 178 -5.91 -2.08 -9.12
CA VAL A 178 -6.89 -2.04 -10.22
C VAL A 178 -6.46 -2.96 -11.36
N LEU A 179 -5.20 -2.90 -11.79
CA LEU A 179 -4.67 -3.75 -12.86
C LEU A 179 -4.81 -5.24 -12.51
N MET A 180 -4.44 -5.62 -11.30
CA MET A 180 -4.51 -7.02 -10.85
C MET A 180 -5.96 -7.50 -10.76
N ALA A 181 -6.86 -6.70 -10.20
CA ALA A 181 -8.28 -7.07 -10.13
C ALA A 181 -8.93 -7.14 -11.52
N ALA A 182 -8.54 -6.27 -12.46
CA ALA A 182 -9.00 -6.31 -13.86
C ALA A 182 -8.48 -7.55 -14.59
N TYR A 183 -7.22 -7.94 -14.34
CA TYR A 183 -6.63 -9.16 -14.89
C TYR A 183 -7.41 -10.41 -14.42
N TRP A 184 -7.69 -10.54 -13.15
CA TRP A 184 -8.48 -11.66 -12.62
C TRP A 184 -9.89 -11.71 -13.18
N ARG A 185 -10.53 -10.56 -13.38
CA ARG A 185 -11.87 -10.50 -13.98
C ARG A 185 -11.89 -11.07 -15.40
N ARG A 186 -10.86 -10.83 -16.20
CA ARG A 186 -10.71 -11.42 -17.54
C ARG A 186 -10.54 -12.93 -17.47
N GLU A 187 -9.63 -13.40 -16.60
CA GLU A 187 -9.37 -14.83 -16.41
C GLU A 187 -10.65 -15.58 -16.01
N TYR A 188 -11.48 -15.02 -15.12
CA TYR A 188 -12.76 -15.62 -14.77
C TYR A 188 -13.76 -15.63 -15.93
N GLN A 189 -13.79 -14.61 -16.78
CA GLN A 189 -14.68 -14.59 -17.94
C GLN A 189 -14.27 -15.62 -19.00
N GLU A 190 -12.97 -15.85 -19.20
CA GLU A 190 -12.46 -16.86 -20.13
C GLU A 190 -12.69 -18.29 -19.67
N LEU A 191 -12.81 -18.55 -18.37
CA LEU A 191 -13.12 -19.86 -17.80
C LEU A 191 -14.62 -20.22 -17.85
N LEU A 192 -15.49 -19.25 -18.15
CA LEU A 192 -16.94 -19.42 -18.22
C LEU A 192 -17.47 -19.54 -19.67
N VAL A 193 -16.61 -19.46 -20.68
CA VAL A 193 -16.87 -19.67 -22.10
C VAL A 193 -16.30 -21.00 -22.55
#